data_0b6a556b87676c2a46771b58e2ca72a2
#
_entry.id   0b6a556b87676c2a46771b58e2ca72a2
#
_cell.length_a   1.000
_cell.length_b   1.000
_cell.length_c   1.000
_cell.angle_alpha   90.00
_cell.angle_beta   90.00
_cell.angle_gamma   90.00
#
_symmetry.space_group_name_H-M   'P 1'
#
loop_
_entity.id
_entity.type
_entity.pdbx_description
1 polymer ?
#
loop_
_entity_poly.entity_id
_entity_poly.type
_entity_poly.pdbx_seq_one_letter_code
_entity_poly.pdbx_strand_id
1 'polypeptide(L)'
;MAGIPVYARPGRGGGWALVGDARTDLTGMSAGEVWALSRILGTAALNDSETRVPTMKLIQALPSSLRDEAERLMTAVHNDRVAWGELTNDATSGLSRLCDIVAQRRVVVASYQSKNGECSVRHLLPLGLVNKAGVWYLIADGECGMRVYRVSRLEEIVVTNEVFDPPKNFDIAAYWSTQAEVIEKKRSGIAAVLRVHSSIVPALRHQFGRYVSLIEEGDVSIVEVRAHMLVGLAERLAGWGDRIDVLAPPCLRSELARIGSELVAHYSSPRR
;
A
#
# COMPACT_ATOMS: atom_id res chain seq x y z
N MET A 1 14.50 -17.43 -27.78
CA MET A 1 14.30 -18.90 -27.86
C MET A 1 14.01 -19.38 -26.43
N ALA A 2 12.86 -20.00 -26.20
CA ALA A 2 12.57 -20.60 -24.91
C ALA A 2 13.45 -21.85 -24.78
N GLY A 3 14.45 -21.86 -23.88
CA GLY A 3 15.42 -22.93 -23.69
C GLY A 3 14.83 -24.20 -23.10
N ILE A 4 13.82 -24.78 -23.74
CA ILE A 4 13.20 -26.05 -23.30
C ILE A 4 14.09 -27.20 -23.80
N PRO A 5 14.71 -27.96 -22.90
CA PRO A 5 15.58 -29.09 -23.29
C PRO A 5 14.73 -30.25 -23.83
N VAL A 6 14.72 -30.40 -25.13
CA VAL A 6 14.05 -31.51 -25.81
C VAL A 6 15.06 -32.38 -26.57
N TYR A 7 14.83 -33.69 -26.60
CA TYR A 7 15.59 -34.61 -27.45
C TYR A 7 14.68 -35.37 -28.40
N ALA A 8 15.21 -35.68 -29.56
CA ALA A 8 14.50 -36.47 -30.56
C ALA A 8 14.59 -37.96 -30.23
N ARG A 9 13.47 -38.67 -30.21
CA ARG A 9 13.40 -40.13 -30.20
C ARG A 9 13.27 -40.65 -31.62
N PRO A 10 14.31 -41.26 -32.22
CA PRO A 10 14.21 -41.84 -33.54
C PRO A 10 13.43 -43.14 -33.52
N GLY A 11 12.65 -43.44 -34.58
CA GLY A 11 11.96 -44.71 -34.78
C GLY A 11 10.47 -44.58 -35.07
N ARG A 12 9.81 -45.74 -35.40
CA ARG A 12 8.36 -45.85 -35.63
C ARG A 12 7.65 -45.59 -34.29
N GLY A 13 7.00 -44.42 -34.17
CA GLY A 13 6.43 -43.91 -32.94
C GLY A 13 7.34 -42.91 -32.20
N GLY A 14 8.42 -42.52 -32.84
CA GLY A 14 9.33 -41.48 -32.36
C GLY A 14 8.69 -40.08 -32.35
N GLY A 15 9.28 -39.15 -31.65
CA GLY A 15 8.83 -37.79 -31.50
C GLY A 15 9.84 -36.97 -30.66
N TRP A 16 9.47 -35.83 -30.25
CA TRP A 16 10.24 -35.02 -29.32
C TRP A 16 9.84 -35.33 -27.89
N ALA A 17 10.81 -35.59 -27.04
CA ALA A 17 10.58 -35.80 -25.61
C ALA A 17 11.38 -34.77 -24.80
N LEU A 18 10.86 -34.40 -23.65
CA LEU A 18 11.58 -33.59 -22.68
C LEU A 18 12.70 -34.40 -22.04
N VAL A 19 13.85 -33.80 -21.79
CA VAL A 19 14.98 -34.45 -21.12
C VAL A 19 14.65 -34.60 -19.62
N GLY A 20 14.47 -35.84 -19.17
CA GLY A 20 14.23 -36.15 -17.75
C GLY A 20 12.90 -35.63 -17.20
N ASP A 21 12.80 -35.58 -15.88
CA ASP A 21 11.76 -34.81 -15.19
C ASP A 21 12.07 -33.31 -15.39
N ALA A 22 11.74 -32.79 -16.57
CA ALA A 22 12.05 -31.41 -16.93
C ALA A 22 11.41 -30.47 -15.92
N ARG A 23 12.17 -30.10 -14.93
CA ARG A 23 11.89 -28.91 -14.13
C ARG A 23 12.02 -27.73 -15.09
N THR A 24 11.05 -26.86 -15.10
CA THR A 24 11.14 -25.59 -15.82
C THR A 24 12.36 -24.86 -15.27
N ASP A 25 13.45 -24.86 -16.03
CA ASP A 25 14.68 -24.20 -15.62
C ASP A 25 14.67 -22.80 -16.22
N LEU A 26 14.66 -21.80 -15.37
CA LEU A 26 14.68 -20.38 -15.75
C LEU A 26 16.12 -19.88 -16.02
N THR A 27 17.07 -20.81 -16.24
CA THR A 27 18.49 -20.50 -16.48
C THR A 27 18.75 -19.63 -17.72
N GLY A 28 17.78 -19.51 -18.63
CA GLY A 28 17.87 -18.66 -19.81
C GLY A 28 17.49 -17.19 -19.57
N MET A 29 17.05 -16.82 -18.37
CA MET A 29 16.67 -15.44 -18.05
C MET A 29 17.89 -14.58 -17.70
N SER A 30 17.93 -13.38 -18.24
CA SER A 30 18.88 -12.36 -17.82
C SER A 30 18.52 -11.80 -16.43
N ALA A 31 19.48 -11.20 -15.74
CA ALA A 31 19.25 -10.56 -14.44
C ALA A 31 18.11 -9.54 -14.51
N GLY A 32 18.00 -8.76 -15.59
CA GLY A 32 16.92 -7.78 -15.79
C GLY A 32 15.53 -8.41 -15.93
N GLU A 33 15.43 -9.57 -16.60
CA GLU A 33 14.16 -10.30 -16.75
C GLU A 33 13.73 -10.95 -15.44
N VAL A 34 14.66 -11.53 -14.69
CA VAL A 34 14.40 -12.04 -13.32
C VAL A 34 13.95 -10.91 -12.42
N TRP A 35 14.57 -9.77 -12.53
CA TRP A 35 14.19 -8.57 -11.81
C TRP A 35 12.76 -8.11 -12.11
N ALA A 36 12.41 -7.99 -13.38
CA ALA A 36 11.07 -7.63 -13.81
C ALA A 36 10.02 -8.64 -13.32
N LEU A 37 10.35 -9.94 -13.42
CA LEU A 37 9.49 -11.02 -12.93
C LEU A 37 9.31 -10.98 -11.41
N SER A 38 10.40 -10.81 -10.66
CA SER A 38 10.35 -10.73 -9.18
C SER A 38 9.53 -9.54 -8.69
N ARG A 39 9.54 -8.42 -9.39
CA ARG A 39 8.67 -7.28 -9.09
C ARG A 39 7.19 -7.62 -9.29
N ILE A 40 6.86 -8.25 -10.40
CA ILE A 40 5.46 -8.65 -10.71
C ILE A 40 5.00 -9.70 -9.70
N LEU A 41 5.80 -10.71 -9.46
CA LEU A 41 5.49 -11.82 -8.57
C LEU A 41 5.50 -11.38 -7.11
N GLY A 42 6.42 -10.52 -6.70
CA GLY A 42 6.48 -9.95 -5.35
C GLY A 42 5.20 -9.20 -5.01
N THR A 43 4.71 -8.36 -5.91
CA THR A 43 3.44 -7.67 -5.72
C THR A 43 2.23 -8.62 -5.77
N ALA A 44 2.28 -9.70 -6.55
CA ALA A 44 1.21 -10.70 -6.64
C ALA A 44 1.21 -11.66 -5.44
N ALA A 45 2.37 -12.19 -5.06
CA ALA A 45 2.52 -13.15 -3.95
C ALA A 45 2.16 -12.56 -2.57
N LEU A 46 2.32 -11.24 -2.44
CA LEU A 46 1.94 -10.51 -1.23
C LEU A 46 0.43 -10.26 -1.18
N ASN A 47 -0.26 -10.47 -2.28
CA ASN A 47 -1.67 -10.16 -2.42
C ASN A 47 -2.59 -11.33 -2.06
N ASP A 48 -2.09 -12.57 -2.08
CA ASP A 48 -2.93 -13.73 -1.85
C ASP A 48 -2.10 -14.93 -1.33
N SER A 49 -2.64 -15.64 -0.35
CA SER A 49 -2.06 -16.89 0.14
C SER A 49 -1.92 -17.94 -0.96
N GLU A 50 -2.82 -17.94 -1.95
CA GLU A 50 -2.80 -18.89 -3.08
C GLU A 50 -1.66 -18.60 -4.05
N THR A 51 -1.26 -17.35 -4.22
CA THR A 51 -0.15 -16.96 -5.12
C THR A 51 1.22 -17.08 -4.49
N ARG A 52 1.31 -17.15 -3.16
CA ARG A 52 2.59 -17.22 -2.44
C ARG A 52 3.36 -18.50 -2.73
N VAL A 53 2.70 -19.66 -2.68
CA VAL A 53 3.36 -20.97 -2.92
C VAL A 53 3.85 -21.10 -4.37
N PRO A 54 3.05 -20.81 -5.41
CA PRO A 54 3.54 -20.80 -6.79
C PRO A 54 4.72 -19.83 -7.00
N THR A 55 4.68 -18.66 -6.41
CA THR A 55 5.77 -17.68 -6.52
C THR A 55 7.06 -18.17 -5.89
N MET A 56 7.00 -18.78 -4.70
CA MET A 56 8.17 -19.38 -4.07
C MET A 56 8.77 -20.50 -4.92
N LYS A 57 7.93 -21.33 -5.58
CA LYS A 57 8.42 -22.36 -6.51
C LYS A 57 9.12 -21.77 -7.72
N LEU A 58 8.61 -20.65 -8.27
CA LEU A 58 9.25 -19.96 -9.39
C LEU A 58 10.61 -19.39 -8.98
N ILE A 59 10.72 -18.82 -7.79
CA ILE A 59 12.01 -18.32 -7.26
C ILE A 59 13.00 -19.45 -7.05
N GLN A 60 12.55 -20.59 -6.52
CA GLN A 60 13.41 -21.75 -6.37
C GLN A 60 13.90 -22.34 -7.70
N ALA A 61 13.19 -22.09 -8.80
CA ALA A 61 13.61 -22.45 -10.15
C ALA A 61 14.63 -21.48 -10.77
N LEU A 62 14.91 -20.34 -10.14
CA LEU A 62 15.93 -19.41 -10.59
C LEU A 62 17.34 -19.94 -10.36
N PRO A 63 18.33 -19.53 -11.17
CA PRO A 63 19.74 -19.74 -10.89
C PRO A 63 20.11 -19.27 -9.49
N SER A 64 21.00 -20.00 -8.81
CA SER A 64 21.39 -19.66 -7.42
C SER A 64 21.91 -18.24 -7.28
N SER A 65 22.63 -17.71 -8.28
CA SER A 65 23.13 -16.34 -8.30
C SER A 65 22.07 -15.26 -8.29
N LEU A 66 20.85 -15.55 -8.73
CA LEU A 66 19.71 -14.63 -8.82
C LEU A 66 18.63 -14.88 -7.76
N ARG A 67 18.67 -16.06 -7.14
CA ARG A 67 17.67 -16.47 -6.14
C ARG A 67 17.70 -15.60 -4.90
N ASP A 68 18.88 -15.36 -4.36
CA ASP A 68 19.05 -14.53 -3.15
C ASP A 68 18.56 -13.11 -3.35
N GLU A 69 18.75 -12.56 -4.55
CA GLU A 69 18.26 -11.22 -4.90
C GLU A 69 16.74 -11.21 -5.06
N ALA A 70 16.16 -12.22 -5.70
CA ALA A 70 14.71 -12.37 -5.84
C ALA A 70 14.01 -12.58 -4.49
N GLU A 71 14.59 -13.36 -3.58
CA GLU A 71 14.09 -13.56 -2.22
C GLU A 71 14.13 -12.26 -1.41
N ARG A 72 15.23 -11.50 -1.51
CA ARG A 72 15.33 -10.18 -0.87
C ARG A 72 14.26 -9.21 -1.37
N LEU A 73 14.00 -9.18 -2.68
CA LEU A 73 12.95 -8.35 -3.26
C LEU A 73 11.56 -8.73 -2.75
N MET A 74 11.28 -10.03 -2.64
CA MET A 74 9.99 -10.47 -2.11
C MET A 74 9.78 -10.10 -0.64
N THR A 75 10.83 -10.18 0.16
CA THR A 75 10.76 -9.79 1.57
C THR A 75 10.80 -8.28 1.78
N ALA A 76 11.28 -7.54 0.78
CA ALA A 76 11.42 -6.08 0.82
C ALA A 76 10.11 -5.32 0.59
N VAL A 77 9.07 -5.96 0.05
CA VAL A 77 7.79 -5.30 -0.27
C VAL A 77 6.64 -5.94 0.50
N HIS A 78 5.89 -5.12 1.21
CA HIS A 78 4.66 -5.53 1.90
C HIS A 78 3.45 -4.81 1.29
N ASN A 79 2.34 -5.52 1.10
CA ASN A 79 1.11 -4.93 0.59
C ASN A 79 0.00 -5.02 1.63
N ASP A 80 -0.41 -3.87 2.14
CA ASP A 80 -1.52 -3.74 3.07
C ASP A 80 -2.78 -3.30 2.30
N ARG A 81 -3.69 -4.24 2.07
CA ARG A 81 -4.92 -4.04 1.28
C ARG A 81 -6.00 -3.21 1.98
N VAL A 82 -5.87 -2.99 3.27
CA VAL A 82 -6.89 -2.24 4.00
C VAL A 82 -6.81 -0.78 3.64
N ALA A 83 -7.75 -0.30 2.83
CA ALA A 83 -7.80 1.09 2.39
C ALA A 83 -8.02 2.06 3.57
N TRP A 84 -7.42 3.24 3.48
CA TRP A 84 -7.66 4.35 4.40
C TRP A 84 -8.81 5.25 3.93
N GLY A 85 -9.86 4.68 3.35
CA GLY A 85 -11.08 5.39 2.96
C GLY A 85 -11.02 6.08 1.59
N GLU A 86 -9.88 6.54 1.11
CA GLU A 86 -9.67 7.10 -0.23
C GLU A 86 -8.62 6.30 -0.97
N LEU A 87 -8.96 5.85 -2.18
CA LEU A 87 -8.01 5.27 -3.12
C LEU A 87 -7.22 6.43 -3.75
N THR A 88 -6.08 6.76 -3.17
CA THR A 88 -5.13 7.67 -3.79
C THR A 88 -4.09 6.86 -4.52
N ASN A 89 -4.06 6.98 -5.83
CA ASN A 89 -3.01 6.40 -6.64
C ASN A 89 -1.87 7.43 -6.75
N ASP A 90 -0.92 7.39 -5.81
CA ASP A 90 0.29 8.18 -5.92
C ASP A 90 1.11 7.63 -7.09
N ALA A 91 1.15 8.39 -8.19
CA ALA A 91 2.04 8.07 -9.32
C ALA A 91 3.49 8.15 -8.81
N THR A 92 4.08 7.01 -8.54
CA THR A 92 5.45 6.91 -8.02
C THR A 92 6.42 6.69 -9.17
N SER A 93 6.81 7.79 -9.82
CA SER A 93 8.01 7.78 -10.66
C SER A 93 9.21 7.45 -9.75
N GLY A 94 9.93 6.38 -10.06
CA GLY A 94 11.11 5.98 -9.28
C GLY A 94 10.88 4.85 -8.26
N LEU A 95 9.69 4.29 -8.15
CA LEU A 95 9.42 3.14 -7.26
C LEU A 95 10.33 1.94 -7.59
N SER A 96 10.56 1.70 -8.90
CA SER A 96 11.49 0.67 -9.36
C SER A 96 12.88 0.87 -8.77
N ARG A 97 13.40 2.10 -8.83
CA ARG A 97 14.70 2.45 -8.28
C ARG A 97 14.76 2.25 -6.76
N LEU A 98 13.67 2.57 -6.05
CA LEU A 98 13.60 2.32 -4.60
C LEU A 98 13.60 0.82 -4.28
N CYS A 99 12.91 0.00 -5.08
CA CYS A 99 12.98 -1.46 -4.92
C CYS A 99 14.42 -1.97 -5.09
N ASP A 100 15.16 -1.46 -6.11
CA ASP A 100 16.57 -1.79 -6.33
C ASP A 100 17.43 -1.43 -5.13
N ILE A 101 17.25 -0.23 -4.62
CA ILE A 101 18.00 0.29 -3.46
C ILE A 101 17.78 -0.59 -2.23
N VAL A 102 16.52 -0.95 -1.94
CA VAL A 102 16.19 -1.83 -0.81
C VAL A 102 16.80 -3.21 -0.98
N ALA A 103 16.67 -3.82 -2.17
CA ALA A 103 17.21 -5.16 -2.45
C ALA A 103 18.75 -5.20 -2.34
N GLN A 104 19.41 -4.13 -2.79
CA GLN A 104 20.86 -3.98 -2.73
C GLN A 104 21.36 -3.50 -1.37
N ARG A 105 20.46 -3.21 -0.43
CA ARG A 105 20.79 -2.70 0.91
C ARG A 105 21.70 -1.46 0.88
N ARG A 106 21.40 -0.55 -0.07
CA ARG A 106 22.19 0.67 -0.24
C ARG A 106 21.72 1.77 0.69
N VAL A 107 22.68 2.43 1.35
CA VAL A 107 22.38 3.66 2.09
C VAL A 107 22.06 4.78 1.11
N VAL A 108 21.06 5.58 1.43
CA VAL A 108 20.66 6.72 0.61
C VAL A 108 20.65 8.02 1.40
N VAL A 109 20.93 9.11 0.71
CA VAL A 109 20.69 10.47 1.19
C VAL A 109 19.51 11.01 0.39
N ALA A 110 18.48 11.48 1.07
CA ALA A 110 17.29 12.00 0.42
C ALA A 110 16.77 13.25 1.12
N SER A 111 16.19 14.15 0.36
CA SER A 111 15.38 15.25 0.88
C SER A 111 13.99 14.73 1.23
N TYR A 112 13.50 15.02 2.42
CA TYR A 112 12.17 14.62 2.87
C TYR A 112 11.33 15.84 3.26
N GLN A 113 10.20 15.99 2.60
CA GLN A 113 9.25 17.04 2.92
C GLN A 113 8.27 16.55 4.02
N SER A 114 8.29 17.21 5.16
CA SER A 114 7.37 16.91 6.25
C SER A 114 5.92 17.30 5.90
N LYS A 115 4.94 16.86 6.72
CA LYS A 115 3.53 17.27 6.53
C LYS A 115 3.35 18.80 6.66
N ASN A 116 4.22 19.48 7.39
CA ASN A 116 4.18 20.92 7.62
C ASN A 116 4.94 21.73 6.55
N GLY A 117 5.45 21.05 5.50
CA GLY A 117 6.20 21.70 4.42
C GLY A 117 7.69 21.88 4.68
N GLU A 118 8.18 21.51 5.86
CA GLU A 118 9.62 21.59 6.17
C GLU A 118 10.39 20.51 5.41
N CYS A 119 11.45 20.92 4.71
CA CYS A 119 12.35 20.02 4.04
C CYS A 119 13.57 19.71 4.93
N SER A 120 13.99 18.47 4.94
CA SER A 120 15.17 18.03 5.69
C SER A 120 15.89 16.92 4.96
N VAL A 121 17.20 17.01 4.93
CA VAL A 121 18.07 15.95 4.38
C VAL A 121 18.15 14.81 5.39
N ARG A 122 18.04 13.58 4.91
CA ARG A 122 18.03 12.36 5.72
C ARG A 122 19.01 11.35 5.16
N HIS A 123 19.83 10.78 6.04
CA HIS A 123 20.57 9.56 5.78
C HIS A 123 19.69 8.38 6.16
N LEU A 124 19.36 7.55 5.18
CA LEU A 124 18.39 6.47 5.34
C LEU A 124 19.01 5.12 4.96
N LEU A 125 18.74 4.11 5.77
CA LEU A 125 19.03 2.70 5.55
C LEU A 125 17.70 2.02 5.16
N PRO A 126 17.38 1.87 3.89
CA PRO A 126 16.09 1.38 3.40
C PRO A 126 15.87 -0.10 3.73
N LEU A 127 14.93 -0.39 4.60
CA LEU A 127 14.62 -1.74 5.08
C LEU A 127 13.51 -2.42 4.27
N GLY A 128 12.58 -1.64 3.72
CA GLY A 128 11.49 -2.20 2.92
C GLY A 128 10.47 -1.17 2.47
N LEU A 129 9.61 -1.59 1.53
CA LEU A 129 8.55 -0.78 0.94
C LEU A 129 7.18 -1.37 1.31
N VAL A 130 6.25 -0.50 1.62
CA VAL A 130 4.87 -0.88 1.91
C VAL A 130 3.93 -0.15 0.99
N ASN A 131 3.08 -0.90 0.31
CA ASN A 131 1.92 -0.36 -0.40
C ASN A 131 0.70 -0.42 0.52
N LYS A 132 0.10 0.71 0.78
CA LYS A 132 -1.16 0.81 1.52
C LYS A 132 -2.21 1.50 0.65
N ALA A 133 -3.08 0.71 0.03
CA ALA A 133 -4.17 1.22 -0.82
C ALA A 133 -3.70 2.23 -1.89
N GLY A 134 -2.62 1.92 -2.59
CA GLY A 134 -2.05 2.77 -3.64
C GLY A 134 -1.05 3.82 -3.14
N VAL A 135 -0.92 4.03 -1.83
CA VAL A 135 0.10 4.92 -1.24
C VAL A 135 1.32 4.11 -0.82
N TRP A 136 2.49 4.53 -1.30
CA TRP A 136 3.74 3.88 -1.00
C TRP A 136 4.47 4.52 0.17
N TYR A 137 5.03 3.66 1.01
CA TYR A 137 5.82 4.03 2.18
C TYR A 137 7.15 3.29 2.16
N LEU A 138 8.22 4.00 2.49
CA LEU A 138 9.53 3.44 2.76
C LEU A 138 9.70 3.28 4.27
N ILE A 139 10.02 2.08 4.73
CA ILE A 139 10.51 1.85 6.07
C ILE A 139 12.03 1.94 6.01
N ALA A 140 12.60 2.84 6.75
CA ALA A 140 14.04 3.03 6.81
C ALA A 140 14.50 3.29 8.24
N ASP A 141 15.70 2.82 8.55
CA ASP A 141 16.42 3.22 9.75
C ASP A 141 17.26 4.46 9.46
N GLY A 142 17.70 5.16 10.47
CA GLY A 142 18.52 6.36 10.36
C GLY A 142 18.86 6.96 11.72
N GLU A 143 19.38 8.18 11.74
CA GLU A 143 19.82 8.87 12.96
C GLU A 143 18.78 8.93 14.09
N CYS A 144 17.49 8.92 13.73
CA CYS A 144 16.40 8.97 14.69
C CYS A 144 15.72 7.61 14.90
N GLY A 145 16.38 6.50 14.54
CA GLY A 145 15.83 5.15 14.55
C GLY A 145 14.89 4.85 13.38
N MET A 146 14.27 3.67 13.41
CA MET A 146 13.37 3.22 12.35
C MET A 146 12.14 4.09 12.23
N ARG A 147 11.85 4.55 11.01
CA ARG A 147 10.68 5.38 10.67
C ARG A 147 10.05 4.99 9.36
N VAL A 148 8.82 5.47 9.18
CA VAL A 148 8.04 5.31 7.96
C VAL A 148 8.00 6.64 7.21
N TYR A 149 8.44 6.63 5.96
CA TYR A 149 8.48 7.78 5.07
C TYR A 149 7.50 7.57 3.91
N ARG A 150 6.64 8.55 3.63
CA ARG A 150 5.80 8.49 2.43
C ARG A 150 6.66 8.72 1.19
N VAL A 151 6.64 7.78 0.24
CA VAL A 151 7.53 7.82 -0.94
C VAL A 151 7.33 9.07 -1.78
N SER A 152 6.09 9.55 -1.94
CA SER A 152 5.78 10.77 -2.69
C SER A 152 6.32 12.07 -2.06
N ARG A 153 6.95 12.00 -0.88
CA ARG A 153 7.60 13.12 -0.19
C ARG A 153 9.11 12.99 -0.12
N LEU A 154 9.65 11.92 -0.71
CA LEU A 154 11.07 11.73 -0.87
C LEU A 154 11.51 12.34 -2.20
N GLU A 155 12.44 13.26 -2.14
CA GLU A 155 12.99 13.97 -3.29
C GLU A 155 14.52 13.81 -3.29
N GLU A 156 15.15 14.03 -4.43
CA GLU A 156 16.60 14.05 -4.58
C GLU A 156 17.32 12.84 -3.97
N ILE A 157 16.81 11.63 -4.26
CA ILE A 157 17.39 10.39 -3.70
C ILE A 157 18.73 10.12 -4.34
N VAL A 158 19.80 10.25 -3.54
CA VAL A 158 21.19 9.95 -3.91
C VAL A 158 21.57 8.63 -3.28
N VAL A 159 21.95 7.65 -4.10
CA VAL A 159 22.43 6.34 -3.64
C VAL A 159 23.91 6.47 -3.31
N THR A 160 24.31 6.08 -2.10
CA THR A 160 25.70 6.07 -1.69
C THR A 160 26.37 4.75 -2.10
N ASN A 161 27.69 4.66 -1.92
CA ASN A 161 28.44 3.41 -2.11
C ASN A 161 28.37 2.49 -0.87
N GLU A 162 27.77 2.96 0.21
CA GLU A 162 27.68 2.22 1.45
C GLU A 162 26.56 1.16 1.39
N VAL A 163 26.86 -0.01 1.95
CA VAL A 163 25.94 -1.13 2.12
C VAL A 163 25.76 -1.36 3.61
N PHE A 164 24.55 -1.71 4.02
CA PHE A 164 24.25 -1.97 5.43
C PHE A 164 23.62 -3.35 5.61
N ASP A 165 23.74 -3.91 6.80
CA ASP A 165 23.00 -5.11 7.18
C ASP A 165 21.71 -4.73 7.92
N PRO A 166 20.54 -5.25 7.50
CA PRO A 166 19.30 -4.99 8.21
C PRO A 166 19.35 -5.61 9.61
N PRO A 167 18.58 -5.08 10.56
CA PRO A 167 18.46 -5.67 11.89
C PRO A 167 18.11 -7.14 11.82
N LYS A 168 18.76 -7.96 12.65
CA LYS A 168 18.44 -9.39 12.74
C LYS A 168 16.97 -9.56 13.10
N ASN A 169 16.27 -10.44 12.36
CA ASN A 169 14.84 -10.72 12.53
C ASN A 169 13.90 -9.52 12.23
N PHE A 170 14.32 -8.57 11.39
CA PHE A 170 13.42 -7.52 10.94
C PHE A 170 12.29 -8.12 10.10
N ASP A 171 11.05 -7.93 10.58
CA ASP A 171 9.83 -8.31 9.88
C ASP A 171 9.08 -7.03 9.49
N ILE A 172 9.02 -6.78 8.20
CA ILE A 172 8.36 -5.61 7.62
C ILE A 172 6.85 -5.57 7.93
N ALA A 173 6.17 -6.73 7.91
CA ALA A 173 4.74 -6.81 8.15
C ALA A 173 4.41 -6.54 9.63
N ALA A 174 5.19 -7.12 10.54
CA ALA A 174 5.05 -6.90 11.97
C ALA A 174 5.33 -5.44 12.34
N TYR A 175 6.42 -4.85 11.82
CA TYR A 175 6.72 -3.44 12.05
C TYR A 175 5.64 -2.53 11.47
N TRP A 176 5.19 -2.79 10.22
CA TRP A 176 4.14 -2.01 9.60
C TRP A 176 2.84 -2.04 10.38
N SER A 177 2.41 -3.19 10.89
CA SER A 177 1.15 -3.31 11.63
C SER A 177 1.12 -2.36 12.84
N THR A 178 2.23 -2.23 13.57
CA THR A 178 2.33 -1.28 14.69
C THR A 178 2.36 0.17 14.24
N GLN A 179 3.04 0.48 13.14
CA GLN A 179 3.15 1.84 12.61
C GLN A 179 1.88 2.29 11.88
N ALA A 180 1.17 1.39 11.21
CA ALA A 180 -0.07 1.69 10.51
C ALA A 180 -1.12 2.32 11.43
N GLU A 181 -1.29 1.79 12.63
CA GLU A 181 -2.22 2.36 13.62
C GLU A 181 -1.81 3.78 14.06
N VAL A 182 -0.52 4.01 14.27
CA VAL A 182 0.00 5.33 14.67
C VAL A 182 -0.17 6.33 13.54
N ILE A 183 0.14 5.93 12.32
CA ILE A 183 -0.01 6.77 11.12
C ILE A 183 -1.49 7.08 10.90
N GLU A 184 -2.35 6.09 11.07
CA GLU A 184 -3.78 6.25 10.91
C GLU A 184 -4.37 7.21 11.95
N LYS A 185 -4.02 7.06 13.22
CA LYS A 185 -4.41 8.00 14.28
C LYS A 185 -3.93 9.42 13.99
N LYS A 186 -2.72 9.59 13.44
CA LYS A 186 -2.19 10.90 13.03
C LYS A 186 -2.85 11.46 11.76
N ARG A 187 -3.37 10.60 10.88
CA ARG A 187 -4.06 11.00 9.64
C ARG A 187 -5.54 11.23 9.85
N SER A 188 -6.19 10.52 10.76
CA SER A 188 -7.58 10.74 11.12
C SER A 188 -7.71 12.05 11.93
N GLY A 189 -7.58 13.18 11.20
CA GLY A 189 -7.57 14.50 11.81
C GLY A 189 -8.93 14.96 12.32
N ILE A 190 -10.03 14.29 11.93
CA ILE A 190 -11.40 14.65 12.26
C ILE A 190 -12.14 13.41 12.74
N ALA A 191 -12.68 13.51 13.95
CA ALA A 191 -13.65 12.59 14.50
C ALA A 191 -15.01 13.28 14.53
N ALA A 192 -15.98 12.72 13.87
CA ALA A 192 -17.36 13.22 13.89
C ALA A 192 -18.22 12.29 14.75
N VAL A 193 -18.93 12.85 15.69
CA VAL A 193 -19.93 12.12 16.48
C VAL A 193 -21.28 12.33 15.86
N LEU A 194 -21.92 11.25 15.45
CA LEU A 194 -23.20 11.25 14.75
C LEU A 194 -24.25 10.55 15.60
N ARG A 195 -25.46 11.09 15.60
CA ARG A 195 -26.65 10.43 16.08
C ARG A 195 -27.39 9.86 14.88
N VAL A 196 -27.71 8.58 14.90
CA VAL A 196 -28.35 7.88 13.79
C VAL A 196 -29.36 6.85 14.29
N HIS A 197 -30.36 6.52 13.49
CA HIS A 197 -31.20 5.35 13.78
C HIS A 197 -30.37 4.07 13.57
N SER A 198 -30.54 3.07 14.44
CA SER A 198 -29.70 1.86 14.46
C SER A 198 -29.68 1.09 13.14
N SER A 199 -30.79 1.14 12.39
CA SER A 199 -30.90 0.51 11.06
C SER A 199 -29.89 1.06 10.04
N ILE A 200 -29.33 2.27 10.27
CA ILE A 200 -28.38 2.93 9.35
C ILE A 200 -26.94 2.51 9.65
N VAL A 201 -26.64 2.03 10.86
CA VAL A 201 -25.29 1.68 11.28
C VAL A 201 -24.58 0.70 10.33
N PRO A 202 -25.24 -0.39 9.85
CA PRO A 202 -24.62 -1.29 8.88
C PRO A 202 -24.22 -0.59 7.58
N ALA A 203 -25.06 0.31 7.07
CA ALA A 203 -24.78 1.05 5.84
C ALA A 203 -23.66 2.08 6.03
N LEU A 204 -23.57 2.74 7.19
CA LEU A 204 -22.42 3.57 7.55
C LEU A 204 -21.13 2.74 7.63
N ARG A 205 -21.19 1.57 8.24
CA ARG A 205 -20.04 0.65 8.27
C ARG A 205 -19.64 0.17 6.89
N HIS A 206 -20.59 -0.05 6.00
CA HIS A 206 -20.28 -0.40 4.61
C HIS A 206 -19.56 0.76 3.89
N GLN A 207 -20.00 2.00 4.08
CA GLN A 207 -19.44 3.18 3.42
C GLN A 207 -18.11 3.63 4.00
N PHE A 208 -17.94 3.58 5.32
CA PHE A 208 -16.78 4.11 6.03
C PHE A 208 -15.87 3.04 6.63
N GLY A 209 -16.28 1.76 6.54
CA GLY A 209 -15.49 0.62 7.02
C GLY A 209 -15.18 0.70 8.50
N ARG A 210 -13.92 0.44 8.83
CA ARG A 210 -13.39 0.46 10.21
C ARG A 210 -13.31 1.84 10.86
N TYR A 211 -13.62 2.90 10.11
CA TYR A 211 -13.66 4.27 10.65
C TYR A 211 -14.95 4.58 11.37
N VAL A 212 -15.88 3.63 11.46
CA VAL A 212 -17.11 3.74 12.24
C VAL A 212 -16.95 2.96 13.53
N SER A 213 -16.99 3.67 14.65
CA SER A 213 -17.04 3.10 16.00
C SER A 213 -18.38 3.39 16.63
N LEU A 214 -19.01 2.36 17.22
CA LEU A 214 -20.23 2.53 17.98
C LEU A 214 -19.87 3.02 19.39
N ILE A 215 -20.46 4.14 19.82
CA ILE A 215 -20.28 4.71 21.15
C ILE A 215 -21.42 4.25 22.06
N GLU A 216 -22.66 4.40 21.59
CA GLU A 216 -23.86 3.99 22.32
C GLU A 216 -24.79 3.21 21.37
N GLU A 217 -25.34 2.11 21.86
CA GLU A 217 -26.26 1.25 21.14
C GLU A 217 -27.68 1.39 21.70
N GLY A 218 -28.67 1.56 20.80
CA GLY A 218 -30.09 1.70 21.13
C GLY A 218 -30.91 1.85 19.86
N ASP A 219 -32.19 2.16 19.94
CA ASP A 219 -33.01 2.50 18.77
C ASP A 219 -32.42 3.68 18.00
N VAL A 220 -31.82 4.62 18.75
CA VAL A 220 -30.97 5.69 18.26
C VAL A 220 -29.57 5.41 18.78
N SER A 221 -28.63 5.22 17.86
CA SER A 221 -27.23 4.93 18.17
C SER A 221 -26.37 6.17 18.04
N ILE A 222 -25.34 6.27 18.87
CA ILE A 222 -24.28 7.26 18.75
C ILE A 222 -23.06 6.57 18.15
N VAL A 223 -22.59 7.09 17.03
CA VAL A 223 -21.43 6.53 16.32
C VAL A 223 -20.36 7.61 16.11
N GLU A 224 -19.10 7.22 16.23
CA GLU A 224 -17.98 8.05 15.82
C GLU A 224 -17.56 7.63 14.41
N VAL A 225 -17.43 8.61 13.52
CA VAL A 225 -16.88 8.42 12.16
C VAL A 225 -15.61 9.25 12.05
N ARG A 226 -14.52 8.61 11.69
CA ARG A 226 -13.21 9.28 11.51
C ARG A 226 -12.92 9.52 10.04
N ALA A 227 -12.29 10.65 9.72
CA ALA A 227 -11.85 10.99 8.37
C ALA A 227 -10.58 11.83 8.37
N HIS A 228 -9.95 11.93 7.21
CA HIS A 228 -8.71 12.69 7.04
C HIS A 228 -8.96 14.18 6.80
N MET A 229 -10.07 14.50 6.13
CA MET A 229 -10.42 15.85 5.71
C MET A 229 -11.87 16.17 6.04
N LEU A 230 -12.11 17.38 6.52
CA LEU A 230 -13.44 17.86 6.87
C LEU A 230 -14.37 17.87 5.64
N VAL A 231 -13.90 18.42 4.55
CA VAL A 231 -14.67 18.57 3.30
C VAL A 231 -15.07 17.22 2.77
N GLY A 232 -14.13 16.26 2.62
CA GLY A 232 -14.43 14.91 2.12
C GLY A 232 -15.37 14.14 3.04
N LEU A 233 -15.31 14.35 4.36
CA LEU A 233 -16.28 13.77 5.29
C LEU A 233 -17.65 14.38 5.09
N ALA A 234 -17.73 15.71 4.99
CA ALA A 234 -18.99 16.43 4.78
C ALA A 234 -19.66 16.02 3.46
N GLU A 235 -18.90 15.96 2.35
CA GLU A 235 -19.41 15.51 1.05
C GLU A 235 -20.00 14.09 1.11
N ARG A 236 -19.35 13.17 1.79
CA ARG A 236 -19.82 11.80 1.94
C ARG A 236 -21.03 11.67 2.87
N LEU A 237 -21.13 12.53 3.89
CA LEU A 237 -22.24 12.56 4.82
C LEU A 237 -23.45 13.33 4.26
N ALA A 238 -23.26 14.31 3.37
CA ALA A 238 -24.34 15.08 2.77
C ALA A 238 -25.41 14.22 2.08
N GLY A 239 -25.03 13.10 1.47
CA GLY A 239 -25.93 12.15 0.85
C GLY A 239 -26.89 11.42 1.82
N TRP A 240 -26.65 11.49 3.12
CA TRP A 240 -27.52 10.90 4.14
C TRP A 240 -28.70 11.81 4.53
N GLY A 241 -28.60 13.13 4.24
CA GLY A 241 -29.65 14.09 4.54
C GLY A 241 -30.00 14.16 6.04
N ASP A 242 -31.26 14.09 6.35
CA ASP A 242 -31.81 14.15 7.70
C ASP A 242 -31.70 12.81 8.50
N ARG A 243 -31.23 11.75 7.84
CA ARG A 243 -31.05 10.44 8.49
C ARG A 243 -29.90 10.40 9.47
N ILE A 244 -29.02 11.39 9.44
CA ILE A 244 -27.93 11.56 10.38
C ILE A 244 -27.99 12.94 11.02
N ASP A 245 -27.67 13.01 12.30
CA ASP A 245 -27.48 14.29 13.01
C ASP A 245 -26.05 14.36 13.52
N VAL A 246 -25.30 15.42 13.11
CA VAL A 246 -23.92 15.63 13.52
C VAL A 246 -23.91 16.31 14.88
N LEU A 247 -23.46 15.60 15.91
CA LEU A 247 -23.35 16.15 17.26
C LEU A 247 -22.04 16.95 17.43
N ALA A 248 -20.93 16.46 16.83
CA ALA A 248 -19.62 17.08 16.86
C ALA A 248 -18.81 16.69 15.60
N PRO A 249 -17.84 17.49 15.16
CA PRO A 249 -17.54 18.86 15.61
C PRO A 249 -18.45 19.90 14.91
N PRO A 250 -18.59 21.12 15.49
CA PRO A 250 -19.42 22.17 14.88
C PRO A 250 -19.01 22.57 13.46
N CYS A 251 -17.70 22.53 13.13
CA CYS A 251 -17.22 22.85 11.80
C CYS A 251 -17.76 21.90 10.72
N LEU A 252 -18.04 20.64 11.05
CA LEU A 252 -18.64 19.69 10.12
C LEU A 252 -20.11 20.05 9.82
N ARG A 253 -20.86 20.52 10.83
CA ARG A 253 -22.24 21.01 10.65
C ARG A 253 -22.26 22.22 9.73
N SER A 254 -21.33 23.17 9.91
CA SER A 254 -21.20 24.36 9.06
C SER A 254 -20.89 23.97 7.62
N GLU A 255 -20.03 22.99 7.41
CA GLU A 255 -19.65 22.53 6.07
C GLU A 255 -20.83 21.80 5.37
N LEU A 256 -21.58 20.98 6.09
CA LEU A 256 -22.79 20.36 5.57
C LEU A 256 -23.86 21.39 5.20
N ALA A 257 -24.04 22.43 6.03
CA ALA A 257 -24.94 23.53 5.72
C ALA A 257 -24.53 24.29 4.46
N ARG A 258 -23.23 24.52 4.28
CA ARG A 258 -22.69 25.13 3.06
C ARG A 258 -22.99 24.31 1.83
N ILE A 259 -22.68 22.99 1.87
CA ILE A 259 -22.97 22.05 0.76
C ILE A 259 -24.48 22.03 0.44
N GLY A 260 -25.33 21.94 1.47
CA GLY A 260 -26.79 21.96 1.30
C GLY A 260 -27.27 23.24 0.62
N SER A 261 -26.76 24.40 1.05
CA SER A 261 -27.11 25.69 0.46
C SER A 261 -26.70 25.80 -1.00
N GLU A 262 -25.50 25.34 -1.34
CA GLU A 262 -24.99 25.31 -2.72
C GLU A 262 -25.82 24.39 -3.63
N LEU A 263 -26.20 23.20 -3.14
CA LEU A 263 -27.05 22.28 -3.87
C LEU A 263 -28.43 22.91 -4.13
N VAL A 264 -29.06 23.49 -3.12
CA VAL A 264 -30.35 24.19 -3.27
C VAL A 264 -30.23 25.33 -4.28
N ALA A 265 -29.22 26.18 -4.15
CA ALA A 265 -28.99 27.32 -5.07
C ALA A 265 -28.81 26.84 -6.53
N HIS A 266 -28.06 25.77 -6.73
CA HIS A 266 -27.77 25.24 -8.06
C HIS A 266 -28.98 24.58 -8.72
N TYR A 267 -29.75 23.78 -7.98
CA TYR A 267 -30.86 22.99 -8.53
C TYR A 267 -32.23 23.67 -8.45
N SER A 268 -32.40 24.73 -7.63
CA SER A 268 -33.64 25.50 -7.58
C SER A 268 -33.75 26.56 -8.68
N SER A 269 -32.64 26.87 -9.38
CA SER A 269 -32.70 27.77 -10.53
C SER A 269 -33.26 27.06 -11.76
N PRO A 270 -34.31 27.56 -12.42
CA PRO A 270 -34.83 26.95 -13.65
C PRO A 270 -33.73 26.93 -14.71
N ARG A 271 -33.42 25.76 -15.26
CA ARG A 271 -32.51 25.65 -16.41
C ARG A 271 -33.11 26.42 -17.59
N ARG A 272 -32.40 27.44 -18.08
CA ARG A 272 -32.70 28.10 -19.34
C ARG A 272 -32.43 27.18 -20.52
#